data_e13afcb971e17842ec4390bfd82361be
#
_entry.id   e13afcb971e17842ec4390bfd82361be
#
_cell.length_a   1.000
_cell.length_b   1.000
_cell.length_c   1.000
_cell.angle_alpha   90.00
_cell.angle_beta   90.00
_cell.angle_gamma   90.00
#
_symmetry.space_group_name_H-M   'P 1'
#
loop_
_entity.id
_entity.type
_entity.pdbx_description
1 polymer ?
#
loop_
_entity_poly.entity_id
_entity_poly.type
_entity_poly.pdbx_seq_one_letter_code
_entity_poly.pdbx_strand_id
1 'polypeptide(L)'
;RRQRQMCIRDRVLRVQFKCRTERNVVIMKRTEIAALYGSPETFGDTQVTVCGWARSIRDSKALGFIDLNDGSCFKGVQIVFTAEKLENYKEIASQNVGAALRVTGTLLLTPEAKQPFEIQAEEITVEGASSPEYPLQKKRHTVEYLRTVAHLRPRTNLFNAAFRVRSAAAFAIHK
;
A
#
# COMPACT_ATOMS: atom_id res chain seq x y z
N ARG A 1 -37.07 -23.72 -8.65
CA ARG A 1 -35.81 -23.33 -7.96
C ARG A 1 -35.06 -22.38 -8.89
N ARG A 2 -35.22 -21.07 -8.67
CA ARG A 2 -34.48 -20.02 -9.46
C ARG A 2 -33.06 -19.96 -8.94
N GLN A 3 -32.09 -20.38 -9.76
CA GLN A 3 -30.69 -20.07 -9.56
C GLN A 3 -30.53 -18.56 -9.71
N ARG A 4 -30.11 -17.89 -8.63
CA ARG A 4 -29.67 -16.50 -8.70
C ARG A 4 -28.30 -16.48 -9.38
N GLN A 5 -28.27 -16.12 -10.65
CA GLN A 5 -27.04 -15.72 -11.34
C GLN A 5 -26.46 -14.50 -10.59
N MET A 6 -25.39 -14.73 -9.87
CA MET A 6 -24.60 -13.67 -9.26
C MET A 6 -23.72 -13.07 -10.36
N CYS A 7 -24.17 -11.98 -10.96
CA CYS A 7 -23.36 -11.18 -11.88
C CYS A 7 -22.12 -10.65 -11.14
N ILE A 8 -20.96 -11.27 -11.41
CA ILE A 8 -19.64 -10.83 -10.93
C ILE A 8 -19.02 -9.82 -11.91
N ARG A 9 -19.84 -9.15 -12.71
CA ARG A 9 -19.42 -7.98 -13.47
C ARG A 9 -19.59 -6.76 -12.57
N ASP A 10 -18.49 -6.03 -12.33
CA ASP A 10 -18.43 -4.72 -11.64
C ASP A 10 -18.40 -4.69 -10.11
N ARG A 11 -17.89 -5.69 -9.44
CA ARG A 11 -17.36 -5.48 -8.11
C ARG A 11 -15.85 -5.38 -8.14
N VAL A 12 -15.35 -4.19 -8.51
CA VAL A 12 -14.16 -3.67 -7.86
C VAL A 12 -14.43 -3.80 -6.38
N LEU A 13 -13.81 -4.78 -5.73
CA LEU A 13 -13.92 -4.99 -4.29
C LEU A 13 -13.38 -3.71 -3.62
N ARG A 14 -14.27 -2.75 -3.37
CA ARG A 14 -14.00 -1.68 -2.42
C ARG A 14 -13.89 -2.35 -1.06
N VAL A 15 -12.69 -2.73 -0.69
CA VAL A 15 -12.41 -3.18 0.66
C VAL A 15 -12.54 -1.94 1.55
N GLN A 16 -13.72 -1.80 2.15
CA GLN A 16 -13.98 -0.77 3.13
C GLN A 16 -13.39 -1.25 4.47
N PHE A 17 -12.25 -0.71 4.85
CA PHE A 17 -11.76 -0.88 6.22
C PHE A 17 -12.65 -0.09 7.17
N LYS A 18 -13.39 -0.79 8.02
CA LYS A 18 -14.08 -0.19 9.17
C LYS A 18 -13.08 0.02 10.28
N CYS A 19 -12.56 1.23 10.42
CA CYS A 19 -11.90 1.62 11.66
C CYS A 19 -12.99 1.91 12.71
N ARG A 20 -13.03 1.14 13.78
CA ARG A 20 -14.02 1.26 14.85
C ARG A 20 -13.47 2.22 15.91
N THR A 21 -13.70 3.51 15.74
CA THR A 21 -13.75 4.46 16.84
C THR A 21 -15.20 4.62 17.26
N GLU A 22 -15.45 4.71 18.55
CA GLU A 22 -16.79 4.69 19.15
C GLU A 22 -17.77 5.65 18.46
N ARG A 23 -18.89 5.10 17.97
CA ARG A 23 -20.12 5.72 17.45
C ARG A 23 -20.14 6.35 16.05
N ASN A 24 -19.07 6.44 15.28
CA ASN A 24 -19.19 6.80 13.87
C ASN A 24 -18.36 5.84 13.01
N VAL A 25 -19.04 5.04 12.16
CA VAL A 25 -18.37 4.23 11.13
C VAL A 25 -17.93 5.19 10.04
N VAL A 26 -16.71 5.69 10.12
CA VAL A 26 -16.11 6.47 9.05
C VAL A 26 -15.70 5.48 7.94
N ILE A 27 -16.44 5.48 6.84
CA ILE A 27 -16.07 4.76 5.63
C ILE A 27 -14.93 5.54 4.98
N MET A 28 -13.69 5.11 5.21
CA MET A 28 -12.55 5.72 4.55
C MET A 28 -12.48 5.29 3.09
N LYS A 29 -12.53 6.28 2.20
CA LYS A 29 -12.29 6.08 0.76
C LYS A 29 -10.78 6.08 0.53
N ARG A 30 -10.19 4.90 0.31
CA ARG A 30 -8.79 4.78 -0.09
C ARG A 30 -8.66 4.59 -1.58
N THR A 31 -7.57 5.07 -2.16
CA THR A 31 -7.19 4.83 -3.55
C THR A 31 -6.19 3.67 -3.59
N GLU A 32 -6.40 2.69 -4.47
CA GLU A 32 -5.45 1.59 -4.67
C GLU A 32 -4.25 2.07 -5.50
N ILE A 33 -3.05 1.63 -5.12
CA ILE A 33 -1.82 1.97 -5.85
C ILE A 33 -1.87 1.47 -7.29
N ALA A 34 -2.51 0.32 -7.55
CA ALA A 34 -2.72 -0.18 -8.90
C ALA A 34 -3.55 0.79 -9.78
N ALA A 35 -4.55 1.46 -9.21
CA ALA A 35 -5.36 2.46 -9.93
C ALA A 35 -4.53 3.69 -10.30
N LEU A 36 -3.63 4.13 -9.40
CA LEU A 36 -2.71 5.25 -9.68
C LEU A 36 -1.76 4.93 -10.84
N TYR A 37 -1.25 3.69 -10.91
CA TYR A 37 -0.43 3.25 -12.04
C TYR A 37 -1.20 3.02 -13.34
N GLY A 38 -2.49 2.68 -13.24
CA GLY A 38 -3.36 2.45 -14.41
C GLY A 38 -3.72 3.73 -15.15
N SER A 39 -3.90 4.84 -14.43
CA SER A 39 -4.32 6.12 -14.98
C SER A 39 -3.75 7.29 -14.19
N PRO A 40 -2.43 7.49 -14.18
CA PRO A 40 -1.79 8.51 -13.34
C PRO A 40 -2.25 9.93 -13.66
N GLU A 41 -2.54 10.22 -14.91
CA GLU A 41 -3.01 11.53 -15.37
C GLU A 41 -4.37 11.93 -14.75
N THR A 42 -5.22 10.96 -14.47
CA THR A 42 -6.53 11.22 -13.83
C THR A 42 -6.40 11.70 -12.38
N PHE A 43 -5.30 11.32 -11.72
CA PHE A 43 -5.01 11.67 -10.34
C PHE A 43 -3.99 12.80 -10.20
N GLY A 44 -3.43 13.30 -11.30
CA GLY A 44 -2.47 14.41 -11.29
C GLY A 44 -3.04 15.63 -10.55
N ASP A 45 -2.24 16.22 -9.67
CA ASP A 45 -2.57 17.38 -8.83
C ASP A 45 -3.83 17.20 -7.97
N THR A 46 -4.28 15.95 -7.76
CA THR A 46 -5.42 15.66 -6.89
C THR A 46 -4.95 15.11 -5.54
N GLN A 47 -5.76 15.36 -4.52
CA GLN A 47 -5.55 14.77 -3.20
C GLN A 47 -5.99 13.31 -3.21
N VAL A 48 -5.09 12.42 -2.81
CA VAL A 48 -5.34 10.99 -2.73
C VAL A 48 -5.04 10.47 -1.32
N THR A 49 -5.80 9.47 -0.88
CA THR A 49 -5.52 8.74 0.36
C THR A 49 -5.12 7.32 0.02
N VAL A 50 -3.91 6.93 0.40
CA VAL A 50 -3.36 5.58 0.22
C VAL A 50 -3.07 4.93 1.56
N CYS A 51 -3.31 3.62 1.66
CA CYS A 51 -3.01 2.84 2.86
C CYS A 51 -2.15 1.66 2.47
N GLY A 52 -1.11 1.38 3.23
CA GLY A 52 -0.22 0.26 2.90
C GLY A 52 0.86 0.03 3.94
N TRP A 53 1.83 -0.78 3.56
CA TRP A 53 2.99 -1.09 4.40
C TRP A 53 4.25 -0.45 3.83
N ALA A 54 5.04 0.15 4.71
CA ALA A 54 6.34 0.71 4.36
C ALA A 54 7.31 -0.40 3.94
N ARG A 55 7.81 -0.37 2.72
CA ARG A 55 8.89 -1.23 2.23
C ARG A 55 10.27 -0.66 2.54
N SER A 56 10.38 0.65 2.55
CA SER A 56 11.57 1.36 3.01
C SER A 56 11.19 2.75 3.48
N ILE A 57 11.89 3.23 4.48
CA ILE A 57 11.81 4.61 4.97
C ILE A 57 13.23 5.15 4.94
N ARG A 58 13.41 6.35 4.41
CA ARG A 58 14.68 7.05 4.34
C ARG A 58 14.47 8.46 4.85
N ASP A 59 15.28 8.87 5.80
CA ASP A 59 15.29 10.20 6.38
C ASP A 59 16.54 10.96 5.94
N SER A 60 16.37 12.19 5.51
CA SER A 60 17.43 13.14 5.17
C SER A 60 17.35 14.41 6.02
N LYS A 61 16.95 14.28 7.29
CA LYS A 61 16.82 15.33 8.32
C LYS A 61 15.67 16.32 8.12
N ALA A 62 15.41 16.82 6.93
CA ALA A 62 14.34 17.76 6.63
C ALA A 62 13.33 17.18 5.64
N LEU A 63 13.77 16.22 4.83
CA LEU A 63 13.00 15.56 3.78
C LEU A 63 13.10 14.04 3.96
N GLY A 64 11.97 13.35 3.96
CA GLY A 64 11.95 11.92 4.05
C GLY A 64 11.21 11.27 2.87
N PHE A 65 11.54 10.02 2.60
CA PHE A 65 10.95 9.20 1.53
C PHE A 65 10.48 7.87 2.07
N ILE A 66 9.23 7.52 1.74
CA ILE A 66 8.65 6.20 2.06
C ILE A 66 8.31 5.50 0.76
N ASP A 67 8.73 4.25 0.60
CA ASP A 67 8.22 3.34 -0.43
C ASP A 67 7.05 2.57 0.19
N LEU A 68 5.82 2.94 -0.17
CA LEU A 68 4.58 2.36 0.35
C LEU A 68 3.98 1.38 -0.66
N ASN A 69 3.55 0.21 -0.18
CA ASN A 69 2.87 -0.79 -1.02
C ASN A 69 1.62 -1.32 -0.33
N ASP A 70 0.52 -1.37 -1.05
CA ASP A 70 -0.79 -1.86 -0.58
C ASP A 70 -1.09 -3.31 -1.00
N GLY A 71 -0.19 -3.93 -1.78
CA GLY A 71 -0.37 -5.26 -2.34
C GLY A 71 -1.24 -5.31 -3.60
N SER A 72 -1.84 -4.22 -4.06
CA SER A 72 -2.65 -4.18 -5.30
C SER A 72 -1.80 -4.38 -6.55
N CYS A 73 -0.54 -3.95 -6.52
CA CYS A 73 0.45 -4.18 -7.58
C CYS A 73 1.84 -4.49 -7.01
N PHE A 74 2.81 -4.84 -7.89
CA PHE A 74 4.18 -5.16 -7.47
C PHE A 74 5.01 -3.93 -7.14
N LYS A 75 4.70 -2.79 -7.74
CA LYS A 75 5.38 -1.52 -7.51
C LYS A 75 4.83 -0.86 -6.25
N GLY A 76 5.70 -0.20 -5.49
CA GLY A 76 5.28 0.71 -4.44
C GLY A 76 5.09 2.12 -4.99
N VAL A 77 4.53 3.01 -4.20
CA VAL A 77 4.46 4.44 -4.47
C VAL A 77 5.44 5.18 -3.58
N GLN A 78 6.16 6.12 -4.15
CA GLN A 78 7.03 7.00 -3.38
C GLN A 78 6.19 8.08 -2.70
N ILE A 79 6.30 8.15 -1.39
CA ILE A 79 5.72 9.21 -0.57
C ILE A 79 6.88 10.13 -0.17
N VAL A 80 6.71 11.41 -0.41
CA VAL A 80 7.64 12.45 0.03
C VAL A 80 7.02 13.19 1.20
N PHE A 81 7.75 13.31 2.30
CA PHE A 81 7.28 14.00 3.49
C PHE A 81 8.36 14.94 4.05
N THR A 82 7.93 16.09 4.56
CA THR A 82 8.82 17.14 5.04
C THR A 82 8.54 17.48 6.50
N ALA A 83 9.60 17.86 7.21
CA ALA A 83 9.48 18.27 8.60
C ALA A 83 8.66 19.57 8.79
N GLU A 84 8.58 20.39 7.73
CA GLU A 84 7.81 21.65 7.75
C GLU A 84 6.28 21.41 7.73
N LYS A 85 5.84 20.34 7.05
CA LYS A 85 4.41 20.06 6.86
C LYS A 85 3.84 19.10 7.91
N LEU A 86 4.68 18.24 8.51
CA LEU A 86 4.24 17.17 9.39
C LEU A 86 4.79 17.33 10.80
N GLU A 87 3.91 17.59 11.76
CA GLU A 87 4.25 17.66 13.18
C GLU A 87 4.85 16.35 13.72
N ASN A 88 4.37 15.21 13.19
CA ASN A 88 4.82 13.87 13.57
C ASN A 88 5.98 13.32 12.72
N TYR A 89 6.74 14.20 12.05
CA TYR A 89 7.89 13.82 11.19
C TYR A 89 8.85 12.83 11.86
N LYS A 90 9.26 13.10 13.10
CA LYS A 90 10.21 12.26 13.84
C LYS A 90 9.64 10.86 14.13
N GLU A 91 8.37 10.79 14.46
CA GLU A 91 7.67 9.52 14.68
C GLU A 91 7.67 8.68 13.41
N ILE A 92 7.33 9.30 12.27
CA ILE A 92 7.29 8.62 10.96
C ILE A 92 8.69 8.19 10.53
N ALA A 93 9.69 9.05 10.67
CA ALA A 93 11.09 8.76 10.31
C ALA A 93 11.68 7.60 11.14
N SER A 94 11.22 7.43 12.37
CA SER A 94 11.66 6.34 13.27
C SER A 94 10.97 5.00 13.01
N GLN A 95 9.96 4.94 12.13
CA GLN A 95 9.25 3.69 11.84
C GLN A 95 10.12 2.69 11.08
N ASN A 96 9.87 1.41 11.33
CA ASN A 96 10.58 0.32 10.68
C ASN A 96 9.84 -0.17 9.42
N VAL A 97 10.57 -0.94 8.61
CA VAL A 97 10.00 -1.67 7.48
C VAL A 97 8.82 -2.53 7.96
N GLY A 98 7.73 -2.52 7.22
CA GLY A 98 6.52 -3.25 7.57
C GLY A 98 5.50 -2.46 8.39
N ALA A 99 5.82 -1.24 8.83
CA ALA A 99 4.84 -0.37 9.48
C ALA A 99 3.64 -0.11 8.57
N ALA A 100 2.45 -0.15 9.14
CA ALA A 100 1.21 0.13 8.44
C ALA A 100 0.93 1.63 8.51
N LEU A 101 0.82 2.27 7.36
CA LEU A 101 0.67 3.71 7.24
C LEU A 101 -0.56 4.06 6.41
N ARG A 102 -1.23 5.12 6.80
CA ARG A 102 -2.21 5.84 6.00
C ARG A 102 -1.62 7.19 5.64
N VAL A 103 -1.63 7.49 4.36
CA VAL A 103 -1.06 8.72 3.82
C VAL A 103 -2.13 9.45 3.01
N THR A 104 -2.35 10.70 3.34
CA THR A 104 -3.15 11.64 2.53
C THR A 104 -2.21 12.71 2.00
N GLY A 105 -2.29 12.99 0.72
CA GLY A 105 -1.43 13.98 0.07
C GLY A 105 -1.75 14.17 -1.38
N THR A 106 -1.07 15.12 -2.00
CA THR A 106 -1.24 15.48 -3.41
C THR A 106 -0.32 14.63 -4.29
N LEU A 107 -0.90 14.02 -5.34
CA LEU A 107 -0.14 13.26 -6.34
C LEU A 107 0.49 14.21 -7.35
N LEU A 108 1.81 14.17 -7.47
CA LEU A 108 2.56 14.93 -8.47
C LEU A 108 3.08 13.99 -9.56
N LEU A 109 2.85 14.37 -10.82
CA LEU A 109 3.41 13.68 -11.97
C LEU A 109 4.88 14.05 -12.13
N THR A 110 5.75 13.03 -12.25
CA THR A 110 7.21 13.19 -12.42
C THR A 110 7.71 12.41 -13.62
N PRO A 111 7.35 12.82 -14.86
CA PRO A 111 7.60 12.02 -16.07
C PRO A 111 9.10 11.82 -16.36
N GLU A 112 9.95 12.74 -15.93
CA GLU A 112 11.41 12.65 -16.12
C GLU A 112 12.13 11.86 -15.01
N ALA A 113 11.42 11.52 -13.91
CA ALA A 113 12.00 10.78 -12.82
C ALA A 113 11.90 9.26 -13.07
N LYS A 114 12.59 8.48 -12.23
CA LYS A 114 12.54 7.01 -12.26
C LYS A 114 11.14 6.44 -12.03
N GLN A 115 10.30 7.18 -11.30
CA GLN A 115 8.89 6.86 -11.06
C GLN A 115 8.02 7.87 -11.78
N PRO A 116 6.87 7.46 -12.35
CA PRO A 116 6.01 8.34 -13.14
C PRO A 116 5.29 9.40 -12.30
N PHE A 117 5.18 9.18 -11.00
CA PHE A 117 4.55 10.09 -10.04
C PHE A 117 5.07 9.83 -8.63
N GLU A 118 4.85 10.79 -7.75
CA GLU A 118 5.07 10.70 -6.31
C GLU A 118 3.91 11.35 -5.55
N ILE A 119 3.75 11.03 -4.28
CA ILE A 119 2.75 11.66 -3.42
C ILE A 119 3.45 12.56 -2.41
N GLN A 120 3.15 13.85 -2.46
CA GLN A 120 3.55 14.78 -1.43
C GLN A 120 2.59 14.69 -0.25
N ALA A 121 3.08 14.15 0.86
CA ALA A 121 2.27 13.92 2.04
C ALA A 121 1.88 15.23 2.73
N GLU A 122 0.60 15.34 3.04
CA GLU A 122 0.01 16.39 3.87
C GLU A 122 -0.31 15.85 5.27
N GLU A 123 -0.70 14.57 5.33
CA GLU A 123 -0.98 13.88 6.57
C GLU A 123 -0.49 12.43 6.48
N ILE A 124 0.22 11.97 7.51
CA ILE A 124 0.61 10.56 7.65
C ILE A 124 0.21 10.09 9.04
N THR A 125 -0.60 9.03 9.07
CA THR A 125 -1.01 8.36 10.32
C THR A 125 -0.35 6.99 10.39
N VAL A 126 0.28 6.68 11.52
CA VAL A 126 0.80 5.34 11.81
C VAL A 126 -0.34 4.49 12.37
N GLU A 127 -0.90 3.61 11.55
CA GLU A 127 -1.98 2.69 11.96
C GLU A 127 -1.43 1.49 12.73
N GLY A 128 -0.19 1.12 12.48
CA GLY A 128 0.50 0.07 13.21
C GLY A 128 2.00 0.15 13.06
N ALA A 129 2.69 0.29 14.18
CA ALA A 129 4.14 0.29 14.22
C ALA A 129 4.69 -1.11 13.92
N SER A 130 5.91 -1.17 13.38
CA SER A 130 6.62 -2.42 13.12
C SER A 130 7.82 -2.56 14.04
N SER A 131 8.05 -3.78 14.54
CA SER A 131 9.24 -4.10 15.32
C SER A 131 10.51 -4.03 14.47
N PRO A 132 11.67 -3.63 15.05
CA PRO A 132 12.96 -3.76 14.38
C PRO A 132 13.29 -5.19 13.94
N GLU A 133 12.70 -6.20 14.60
CA GLU A 133 12.86 -7.62 14.29
C GLU A 133 11.92 -8.11 13.17
N TYR A 134 11.22 -7.19 12.48
CA TYR A 134 10.32 -7.58 11.40
C TYR A 134 11.02 -8.47 10.36
N PRO A 135 10.50 -9.69 10.07
CA PRO A 135 11.25 -10.70 9.32
C PRO A 135 11.58 -10.33 7.87
N LEU A 136 10.68 -9.56 7.22
CA LEU A 136 10.85 -9.19 5.82
C LEU A 136 11.62 -7.86 5.68
N GLN A 137 12.90 -7.89 6.02
CA GLN A 137 13.80 -6.76 5.84
C GLN A 137 14.11 -6.51 4.35
N LYS A 138 14.69 -5.34 4.03
CA LYS A 138 15.09 -4.93 2.68
C LYS A 138 16.29 -5.74 2.18
N LYS A 139 16.13 -7.05 2.04
CA LYS A 139 17.12 -7.99 1.50
C LYS A 139 16.42 -9.09 0.72
N ARG A 140 17.18 -9.82 -0.10
CA ARG A 140 16.64 -10.99 -0.78
C ARG A 140 16.44 -12.13 0.23
N HIS A 141 15.25 -12.71 0.22
CA HIS A 141 14.89 -13.86 1.06
C HIS A 141 14.80 -15.12 0.20
N THR A 142 15.27 -16.25 0.72
CA THR A 142 15.13 -17.56 0.05
C THR A 142 13.69 -18.08 0.20
N VAL A 143 13.29 -18.96 -0.71
CA VAL A 143 11.95 -19.58 -0.68
C VAL A 143 11.75 -20.40 0.60
N GLU A 144 12.79 -21.10 1.05
CA GLU A 144 12.80 -21.90 2.27
C GLU A 144 12.51 -21.01 3.49
N TYR A 145 13.20 -19.88 3.60
CA TYR A 145 12.96 -18.91 4.66
C TYR A 145 11.53 -18.36 4.59
N LEU A 146 11.04 -18.00 3.42
CA LEU A 146 9.69 -17.46 3.25
C LEU A 146 8.59 -18.48 3.62
N ARG A 147 8.88 -19.78 3.58
CA ARG A 147 7.97 -20.82 4.06
C ARG A 147 7.87 -20.84 5.59
N THR A 148 8.92 -20.49 6.31
CA THR A 148 8.89 -20.39 7.79
C THR A 148 8.05 -19.20 8.27
N VAL A 149 7.96 -18.13 7.49
CA VAL A 149 7.14 -16.93 7.75
C VAL A 149 5.88 -16.88 6.89
N ALA A 150 5.11 -17.97 6.89
CA ALA A 150 4.00 -18.19 5.96
C ALA A 150 2.96 -17.06 5.93
N HIS A 151 2.68 -16.42 7.07
CA HIS A 151 1.72 -15.32 7.20
C HIS A 151 2.21 -14.00 6.56
N LEU A 152 3.53 -13.80 6.42
CA LEU A 152 4.12 -12.60 5.82
C LEU A 152 4.53 -12.78 4.36
N ARG A 153 4.77 -14.00 3.90
CA ARG A 153 5.26 -14.28 2.55
C ARG A 153 4.41 -13.67 1.42
N PRO A 154 3.05 -13.48 1.55
CA PRO A 154 2.26 -12.81 0.51
C PRO A 154 2.70 -11.37 0.22
N ARG A 155 3.40 -10.72 1.17
CA ARG A 155 3.93 -9.36 0.98
C ARG A 155 5.18 -9.32 0.09
N THR A 156 5.76 -10.48 -0.25
CA THR A 156 6.87 -10.57 -1.21
C THR A 156 6.37 -10.67 -2.64
N ASN A 157 7.09 -10.09 -3.59
CA ASN A 157 6.67 -10.10 -5.00
C ASN A 157 6.49 -11.53 -5.55
N LEU A 158 7.38 -12.46 -5.15
CA LEU A 158 7.32 -13.85 -5.59
C LEU A 158 6.01 -14.53 -5.19
N PHE A 159 5.68 -14.49 -3.89
CA PHE A 159 4.46 -15.15 -3.41
C PHE A 159 3.19 -14.37 -3.75
N ASN A 160 3.25 -13.04 -3.85
CA ASN A 160 2.15 -12.25 -4.39
C ASN A 160 1.81 -12.71 -5.81
N ALA A 161 2.81 -12.85 -6.71
CA ALA A 161 2.61 -13.35 -8.06
C ALA A 161 2.03 -14.77 -8.05
N ALA A 162 2.63 -15.69 -7.29
CA ALA A 162 2.18 -17.07 -7.22
C ALA A 162 0.73 -17.21 -6.72
N PHE A 163 0.35 -16.46 -5.70
CA PHE A 163 -1.02 -16.49 -5.18
C PHE A 163 -2.04 -15.85 -6.12
N ARG A 164 -1.67 -14.81 -6.87
CA ARG A 164 -2.54 -14.21 -7.90
C ARG A 164 -2.80 -15.21 -9.04
N VAL A 165 -1.75 -15.88 -9.54
CA VAL A 165 -1.89 -16.91 -10.57
C VAL A 165 -2.76 -18.05 -10.07
N ARG A 166 -2.49 -18.54 -8.84
CA ARG A 166 -3.31 -19.60 -8.23
C ARG A 166 -4.78 -19.19 -8.09
N SER A 167 -5.05 -17.98 -7.64
CA SER A 167 -6.43 -17.47 -7.50
C SER A 167 -7.14 -17.40 -8.85
N ALA A 168 -6.46 -16.86 -9.88
CA ALA A 168 -7.00 -16.77 -11.22
C ALA A 168 -7.28 -18.15 -11.84
N ALA A 169 -6.35 -19.10 -11.67
CA ALA A 169 -6.52 -20.47 -12.16
C ALA A 169 -7.67 -21.18 -11.46
N ALA A 170 -7.76 -21.09 -10.13
CA ALA A 170 -8.86 -21.68 -9.38
C ALA A 170 -10.21 -21.11 -9.81
N PHE A 171 -10.31 -19.79 -10.00
CA PHE A 171 -11.53 -19.15 -10.47
C PHE A 171 -11.91 -19.61 -11.89
N ALA A 172 -10.92 -19.73 -12.79
CA ALA A 172 -11.14 -20.19 -14.17
C ALA A 172 -11.65 -21.65 -14.24
N ILE A 173 -11.23 -22.51 -13.31
CA ILE A 173 -11.68 -23.90 -13.24
C ILE A 173 -13.11 -23.98 -12.71
N HIS A 174 -13.50 -23.10 -11.80
CA HIS A 174 -14.85 -23.10 -11.20
C HIS A 174 -15.90 -22.34 -12.02
N LYS A 175 -15.51 -21.58 -13.04
CA LYS A 175 -16.39 -20.85 -13.93
C LYS A 175 -16.87 -21.69 -15.09
#